data_53e24eeada7b2e0556ba9a0fa788c92f
#
_entry.id   53e24eeada7b2e0556ba9a0fa788c92f
#
_cell.length_a   1.000
_cell.length_b   1.000
_cell.length_c   1.000
_cell.angle_alpha   90.00
_cell.angle_beta   90.00
_cell.angle_gamma   90.00
#
_symmetry.space_group_name_H-M   'P 1'
#
loop_
_entity.id
_entity.type
_entity.pdbx_description
1 polymer ?
#
loop_
_entity_poly.entity_id
_entity_poly.type
_entity_poly.pdbx_seq_one_letter_code
_entity_poly.pdbx_strand_id
1 'polypeptide(L)'
;MVLAAIGFAVSAIGAIFLAGYVIAFVMPPRXLVVRVDXVEYTRGDLVELVRIRQKSVXFLGETFDASSGVFEALXLMVENEIISQVAPSMGITVSXMEIDSHIXAIMXPXDYEXLGKSEDQXSRETHERYNSYLNTIQIDEKTHRHIVRSTXLRQKFREYIGDSVPFVAEQVHLFRIXIPVXGEIDIMNIKYQDAVRDIXDPIGXQMAYXEIVREFSIDLPETIRHGGEIGWIARDVIPDYEYMFFDLEPGEMSDPINXXEDTXQIFFFMISERXKARELSPXXREXLXTKALQEWVNKERKSHDVYAVFNSDIYGWVFEQLRLSSVAATPTPDPFQGILXGM
;
A
#
# COMPACT_ATOMS: atom_id res chain seq x y z
N MET A 1 -22.38 29.90 55.55
CA MET A 1 -21.82 30.60 54.36
C MET A 1 -20.46 30.02 53.93
N VAL A 2 -19.45 29.91 54.82
CA VAL A 2 -18.11 29.42 54.49
C VAL A 2 -18.13 27.99 53.90
N LEU A 3 -18.83 27.04 54.50
CA LEU A 3 -18.95 25.67 54.01
C LEU A 3 -19.58 25.60 52.60
N ALA A 4 -20.57 26.44 52.34
CA ALA A 4 -21.22 26.51 51.01
C ALA A 4 -20.25 27.07 49.95
N ALA A 5 -19.44 28.08 50.33
CA ALA A 5 -18.42 28.65 49.45
C ALA A 5 -17.31 27.62 49.13
N ILE A 6 -16.86 26.85 50.14
CA ILE A 6 -15.89 25.78 49.97
C ILE A 6 -16.48 24.69 49.05
N GLY A 7 -17.72 24.27 49.30
CA GLY A 7 -18.40 23.29 48.46
C GLY A 7 -18.49 23.73 46.99
N PHE A 8 -18.85 25.00 46.77
CA PHE A 8 -18.93 25.57 45.43
C PHE A 8 -17.53 25.59 44.75
N ALA A 9 -16.48 26.02 45.48
CA ALA A 9 -15.11 26.07 44.95
C ALA A 9 -14.61 24.68 44.54
N VAL A 10 -14.83 23.66 45.37
CA VAL A 10 -14.44 22.26 45.09
C VAL A 10 -15.21 21.76 43.87
N SER A 11 -16.52 22.03 43.76
CA SER A 11 -17.32 21.64 42.59
C SER A 11 -16.85 22.34 41.31
N ALA A 12 -16.49 23.62 41.38
CA ALA A 12 -15.98 24.39 40.25
C ALA A 12 -14.61 23.81 39.76
N ILE A 13 -13.72 23.50 40.70
CA ILE A 13 -12.44 22.87 40.39
C ILE A 13 -12.68 21.50 39.73
N GLY A 14 -13.54 20.68 40.28
CA GLY A 14 -13.92 19.38 39.72
C GLY A 14 -14.47 19.51 38.29
N ALA A 15 -15.34 20.50 38.07
CA ALA A 15 -15.89 20.78 36.73
C ALA A 15 -14.84 21.20 35.74
N ILE A 16 -13.85 22.00 36.17
CA ILE A 16 -12.71 22.42 35.30
C ILE A 16 -11.87 21.21 34.91
N PHE A 17 -11.54 20.34 35.88
CA PHE A 17 -10.75 19.11 35.58
C PHE A 17 -11.54 18.17 34.66
N LEU A 18 -12.84 18.00 34.91
CA LEU A 18 -13.69 17.17 34.05
C LEU A 18 -13.76 17.75 32.62
N ALA A 19 -13.99 19.06 32.50
CA ALA A 19 -14.02 19.74 31.21
C ALA A 19 -12.66 19.58 30.48
N GLY A 20 -11.56 19.79 31.21
CA GLY A 20 -10.19 19.59 30.67
C GLY A 20 -9.97 18.17 30.17
N TYR A 21 -10.41 17.18 30.96
CA TYR A 21 -10.30 15.76 30.58
C TYR A 21 -11.13 15.46 29.33
N VAL A 22 -12.38 15.95 29.27
CA VAL A 22 -13.26 15.74 28.11
C VAL A 22 -12.64 16.36 26.85
N ILE A 23 -12.17 17.60 26.94
CA ILE A 23 -11.57 18.31 25.81
C ILE A 23 -10.26 17.62 25.34
N ALA A 24 -9.42 17.16 26.27
CA ALA A 24 -8.11 16.61 25.96
C ALA A 24 -8.15 15.14 25.48
N PHE A 25 -9.07 14.34 26.02
CA PHE A 25 -9.03 12.88 25.83
C PHE A 25 -10.33 12.29 25.23
N VAL A 26 -11.50 12.89 25.44
CA VAL A 26 -12.77 12.33 24.97
C VAL A 26 -13.17 12.88 23.59
N MET A 27 -12.96 14.17 23.37
CA MET A 27 -13.36 14.83 22.12
C MET A 27 -12.44 14.50 20.94
N PRO A 28 -11.10 14.51 21.07
CA PRO A 28 -10.23 14.32 19.90
C PRO A 28 -10.46 13.02 19.10
N PRO A 29 -10.64 11.86 19.73
CA PRO A 29 -10.89 10.64 18.95
C PRO A 29 -12.24 10.66 18.21
N ARG A 30 -13.19 11.50 18.63
CA ARG A 30 -14.53 11.63 18.03
C ARG A 30 -14.64 12.64 16.89
N UNK A 31 -13.68 13.29 16.49
CA UNK A 31 -13.68 14.20 15.52
C UNK A 31 -13.82 13.56 14.25
N LEU A 32 -14.70 13.95 13.52
CA LEU A 32 -14.97 13.49 12.17
C LEU A 32 -13.74 13.68 11.27
N VAL A 33 -13.37 12.66 10.53
CA VAL A 33 -12.30 12.74 9.50
C VAL A 33 -12.82 12.40 8.11
N VAL A 34 -13.77 11.46 8.00
CA VAL A 34 -14.34 11.03 6.72
C VAL A 34 -15.86 10.91 6.88
N ARG A 35 -16.61 11.38 5.89
CA ARG A 35 -18.04 11.07 5.73
C ARG A 35 -18.28 10.74 4.26
N VAL A 36 -18.96 9.64 4.03
CA VAL A 36 -19.44 9.24 2.70
C VAL A 36 -20.96 9.06 2.81
N ASP A 37 -21.65 10.03 2.28
CA ASP A 37 -23.12 10.10 2.46
C ASP A 37 -23.47 10.11 3.96
N UNK A 38 -23.93 9.18 4.42
CA UNK A 38 -24.32 9.13 5.69
C UNK A 38 -23.46 8.51 6.60
N VAL A 39 -22.53 7.84 6.15
CA VAL A 39 -21.64 7.08 7.01
C VAL A 39 -20.45 7.94 7.43
N GLU A 40 -20.20 7.99 8.72
CA GLU A 40 -19.15 8.84 9.31
C GLU A 40 -18.06 7.99 9.97
N TYR A 41 -16.82 8.43 9.81
CA TYR A 41 -15.63 7.86 10.43
C TYR A 41 -14.89 8.94 11.20
N THR A 42 -14.45 8.58 12.39
CA THR A 42 -13.79 9.49 13.34
C THR A 42 -12.26 9.34 13.28
N ARG A 43 -11.55 10.23 13.98
CA ARG A 43 -10.09 10.11 14.20
C ARG A 43 -9.75 8.77 14.88
N GLY A 44 -10.60 8.30 15.78
CA GLY A 44 -10.44 6.99 16.45
C GLY A 44 -10.45 5.85 15.46
N ASP A 45 -11.42 5.85 14.53
CA ASP A 45 -11.52 4.82 13.48
C ASP A 45 -10.27 4.84 12.59
N LEU A 46 -9.75 6.02 12.27
CA LEU A 46 -8.53 6.17 11.48
C LEU A 46 -7.32 5.57 12.22
N VAL A 47 -7.17 5.84 13.52
CA VAL A 47 -6.08 5.27 14.35
C VAL A 47 -6.16 3.74 14.35
N GLU A 48 -7.37 3.18 14.51
CA GLU A 48 -7.57 1.71 14.50
C GLU A 48 -7.11 1.08 13.18
N LEU A 49 -7.51 1.68 12.06
CA LEU A 49 -7.10 1.21 10.73
C LEU A 49 -5.59 1.30 10.54
N VAL A 50 -4.96 2.42 10.93
CA VAL A 50 -3.51 2.62 10.80
C VAL A 50 -2.75 1.64 11.71
N ARG A 51 -3.24 1.35 12.92
CA ARG A 51 -2.64 0.35 13.83
C ARG A 51 -2.60 -1.04 13.19
N ILE A 52 -3.69 -1.46 12.56
CA ILE A 52 -3.74 -2.77 11.87
C ILE A 52 -2.67 -2.78 10.75
N ARG A 53 -2.62 -1.74 9.92
CA ARG A 53 -1.64 -1.63 8.83
C ARG A 53 -0.21 -1.65 9.37
N GLN A 54 0.07 -0.89 10.42
CA GLN A 54 1.39 -0.84 11.06
C GLN A 54 1.83 -2.21 11.58
N LYS A 55 0.93 -2.92 12.25
CA LYS A 55 1.23 -4.26 12.80
C LYS A 55 1.39 -5.30 11.69
N SER A 56 0.62 -5.21 10.61
CA SER A 56 0.76 -6.09 9.44
C SER A 56 2.12 -5.90 8.74
N VAL A 57 2.54 -4.69 8.57
CA VAL A 57 3.85 -4.35 7.98
C VAL A 57 5.01 -4.87 8.85
N UNK A 58 4.77 -4.67 9.92
CA UNK A 58 5.65 -5.04 10.77
C UNK A 58 5.79 -6.45 10.88
N PHE A 59 4.81 -7.23 10.83
CA PHE A 59 4.81 -8.70 10.81
C PHE A 59 5.56 -9.23 9.58
N LEU A 60 5.48 -8.54 8.47
CA LEU A 60 6.17 -8.88 7.22
C LEU A 60 7.67 -8.49 7.22
N GLY A 61 8.16 -7.91 8.32
CA GLY A 61 9.57 -7.50 8.43
C GLY A 61 9.88 -6.18 7.75
N GLU A 62 8.86 -5.42 7.40
CA GLU A 62 9.00 -4.11 6.73
C GLU A 62 8.83 -2.97 7.74
N THR A 63 9.26 -1.77 7.37
CA THR A 63 9.09 -0.57 8.19
C THR A 63 7.83 0.19 7.75
N PHE A 64 6.99 0.53 8.70
CA PHE A 64 5.79 1.34 8.45
C PHE A 64 6.17 2.81 8.36
N ASP A 65 5.95 3.42 7.20
CA ASP A 65 6.13 4.87 7.05
C ASP A 65 4.84 5.59 7.47
N ALA A 66 4.86 6.17 8.66
CA ALA A 66 3.70 6.91 9.18
C ALA A 66 3.41 8.19 8.36
N SER A 67 4.42 8.74 7.66
CA SER A 67 4.23 9.99 6.90
C SER A 67 3.26 9.82 5.72
N SER A 68 3.36 8.71 5.01
CA SER A 68 2.44 8.36 3.92
C SER A 68 1.28 7.48 4.38
N GLY A 69 1.55 6.56 5.32
CA GLY A 69 0.61 5.53 5.76
C GLY A 69 -0.69 6.04 6.37
N VAL A 70 -0.64 7.18 7.07
CA VAL A 70 -1.86 7.79 7.64
C VAL A 70 -2.75 8.35 6.52
N PHE A 71 -2.14 9.02 5.56
CA PHE A 71 -2.87 9.57 4.41
C PHE A 71 -3.46 8.45 3.54
N GLU A 72 -2.68 7.39 3.30
CA GLU A 72 -3.14 6.20 2.56
C GLU A 72 -4.33 5.54 3.27
N ALA A 73 -4.29 5.42 4.58
CA ALA A 73 -5.40 4.86 5.37
C ALA A 73 -6.67 5.70 5.23
N LEU A 74 -6.53 6.98 5.21
CA LEU A 74 -7.68 7.89 5.02
C LEU A 74 -8.29 7.74 3.60
N UNK A 75 -7.54 7.62 2.65
CA UNK A 75 -7.92 7.42 1.42
C UNK A 75 -8.62 6.21 1.24
N LEU A 76 -8.03 5.11 1.85
CA LEU A 76 -8.64 3.77 1.87
C LEU A 76 -10.02 3.72 2.55
N MET A 77 -10.20 4.45 3.63
CA MET A 77 -11.51 4.57 4.30
C MET A 77 -12.60 5.05 3.33
N VAL A 78 -12.31 6.11 2.58
CA VAL A 78 -13.26 6.68 1.60
C VAL A 78 -13.59 5.64 0.53
N GLU A 79 -12.54 5.03 -0.05
CA GLU A 79 -12.69 4.04 -1.13
C GLU A 79 -13.50 2.82 -0.66
N ASN A 80 -13.14 2.28 0.50
CA ASN A 80 -13.82 1.11 1.07
C ASN A 80 -15.28 1.40 1.37
N GLU A 81 -15.60 2.61 1.83
CA GLU A 81 -16.99 2.98 2.11
C GLU A 81 -17.80 3.09 0.80
N ILE A 82 -17.23 3.72 -0.24
CA ILE A 82 -17.89 3.80 -1.56
C ILE A 82 -18.17 2.37 -2.08
N ILE A 83 -17.17 1.49 -2.03
CA ILE A 83 -17.30 0.09 -2.46
C ILE A 83 -18.40 -0.61 -1.63
N SER A 84 -18.39 -0.39 -0.30
CA SER A 84 -19.35 -1.00 0.63
C SER A 84 -20.79 -0.62 0.29
N GLN A 85 -21.01 0.60 -0.16
CA GLN A 85 -22.35 1.08 -0.53
C GLN A 85 -22.82 0.56 -1.89
N VAL A 86 -21.89 0.41 -2.84
CA VAL A 86 -22.23 0.06 -4.23
C VAL A 86 -22.22 -1.45 -4.49
N ALA A 87 -21.27 -2.19 -3.92
CA ALA A 87 -21.03 -3.60 -4.21
C ALA A 87 -22.28 -4.50 -4.06
N PRO A 88 -23.13 -4.32 -3.02
CA PRO A 88 -24.34 -5.14 -2.89
C PRO A 88 -25.30 -5.03 -4.07
N SER A 89 -25.42 -3.84 -4.68
CA SER A 89 -26.28 -3.65 -5.86
C SER A 89 -25.76 -4.41 -7.09
N MET A 90 -24.49 -4.78 -7.07
CA MET A 90 -23.81 -5.56 -8.11
C MET A 90 -23.77 -7.06 -7.76
N GLY A 91 -24.42 -7.47 -6.67
CA GLY A 91 -24.42 -8.85 -6.18
C GLY A 91 -23.15 -9.26 -5.44
N ILE A 92 -22.28 -8.30 -5.10
CA ILE A 92 -21.00 -8.57 -4.42
C ILE A 92 -21.21 -8.32 -2.93
N THR A 93 -21.18 -9.41 -2.14
CA THR A 93 -21.37 -9.35 -0.67
C THR A 93 -20.36 -10.23 0.04
N VAL A 94 -20.18 -10.00 1.33
CA VAL A 94 -19.33 -10.82 2.22
C VAL A 94 -20.19 -11.32 3.38
N SER A 95 -20.26 -12.64 3.52
CA SER A 95 -21.03 -13.32 4.59
C SER A 95 -20.21 -13.48 5.90
N UNK A 96 -20.72 -13.72 6.77
CA UNK A 96 -20.15 -13.93 7.91
C UNK A 96 -19.28 -15.01 7.92
N MET A 97 -19.69 -16.19 7.32
CA MET A 97 -18.87 -17.37 7.16
C MET A 97 -17.53 -17.03 6.46
N GLU A 98 -17.57 -16.19 5.48
CA GLU A 98 -16.35 -15.74 4.77
C GLU A 98 -15.43 -14.94 5.68
N ILE A 99 -15.98 -14.10 6.57
CA ILE A 99 -15.20 -13.36 7.57
C ILE A 99 -14.52 -14.36 8.53
N ASP A 100 -15.28 -15.32 9.02
CA ASP A 100 -14.76 -16.36 9.92
C ASP A 100 -13.66 -17.18 9.24
N SER A 101 -13.87 -17.58 8.00
CA SER A 101 -12.89 -18.33 7.20
C SER A 101 -11.62 -17.53 6.98
N HIS A 102 -11.74 -16.23 6.72
CA HIS A 102 -10.59 -15.32 6.52
C HIS A 102 -9.79 -15.19 7.83
N ILE A 103 -10.45 -15.00 8.96
CA ILE A 103 -9.81 -14.93 10.29
C ILE A 103 -9.14 -16.30 10.63
N UNK A 104 -9.81 -17.22 10.29
CA UNK A 104 -9.34 -18.40 10.51
C UNK A 104 -8.20 -18.73 9.79
N ALA A 105 -8.09 -18.48 8.58
CA ALA A 105 -6.94 -18.73 7.72
C ALA A 105 -5.67 -18.00 8.20
N ILE A 106 -5.79 -16.76 8.65
CA ILE A 106 -4.68 -15.97 9.18
C ILE A 106 -4.22 -16.48 10.56
N MET A 107 -5.13 -16.91 11.40
CA MET A 107 -4.85 -17.32 12.80
C MET A 107 -4.47 -18.79 12.94
N UNK A 108 -4.73 -19.64 12.06
CA UNK A 108 -4.46 -20.87 12.08
C UNK A 108 -3.10 -21.02 12.26
N PRO A 109 -2.76 -21.94 13.22
CA PRO A 109 -1.35 -22.35 13.37
C PRO A 109 -0.80 -23.04 12.10
N UNK A 110 0.10 -22.59 11.79
CA UNK A 110 0.64 -23.04 10.59
C UNK A 110 0.81 -24.51 10.68
N ASP A 111 1.30 -25.27 10.95
CA ASP A 111 1.62 -26.71 10.96
C ASP A 111 0.67 -27.56 11.83
N TYR A 112 -0.58 -27.14 11.99
CA TYR A 112 -1.50 -27.86 12.88
C TYR A 112 -1.72 -29.32 12.45
N GLU A 113 -1.71 -29.65 11.18
CA GLU A 113 -1.81 -31.01 10.62
C GLU A 113 -0.59 -31.87 10.98
N UNK A 114 0.27 -31.20 11.08
CA UNK A 114 1.48 -31.76 11.33
C UNK A 114 1.69 -32.07 12.74
N LEU A 115 1.13 -31.46 13.51
CA LEU A 115 1.23 -31.59 14.97
C LEU A 115 0.25 -32.64 15.56
N GLY A 116 -0.53 -33.30 14.76
CA GLY A 116 -1.48 -34.33 15.18
C GLY A 116 -2.57 -33.83 16.15
N LYS A 117 -2.90 -32.56 16.09
CA LYS A 117 -3.91 -31.94 16.98
C LYS A 117 -5.32 -32.25 16.48
N SER A 118 -6.26 -32.41 17.40
CA SER A 118 -7.68 -32.57 17.07
C SER A 118 -8.26 -31.22 16.57
N GLU A 119 -9.37 -31.31 15.85
CA GLU A 119 -10.11 -30.11 15.36
C GLU A 119 -10.47 -29.16 16.52
N ASP A 120 -10.85 -29.73 17.68
CA ASP A 120 -11.19 -28.98 18.89
C ASP A 120 -9.98 -28.19 19.43
N GLN A 121 -8.82 -28.84 19.39
CA GLN A 121 -7.57 -28.16 19.78
C GLN A 121 -7.20 -27.04 18.81
N UNK A 122 -7.25 -27.11 17.56
CA UNK A 122 -7.02 -26.21 16.62
C UNK A 122 -7.86 -25.07 16.72
N SER A 123 -9.17 -25.39 16.99
CA SER A 123 -10.17 -24.32 17.18
C SER A 123 -9.90 -23.46 18.42
N ARG A 124 -9.61 -24.09 19.54
CA ARG A 124 -9.29 -23.34 20.78
C ARG A 124 -8.03 -22.48 20.62
N GLU A 125 -6.96 -23.04 20.06
CA GLU A 125 -5.70 -22.29 19.81
C GLU A 125 -5.91 -21.13 18.86
N THR A 126 -6.65 -21.34 17.79
CA THR A 126 -7.01 -20.29 16.83
C THR A 126 -7.74 -19.15 17.53
N HIS A 127 -8.72 -19.49 18.37
CA HIS A 127 -9.49 -18.51 19.13
C HIS A 127 -8.60 -17.73 20.13
N GLU A 128 -7.69 -18.45 20.84
CA GLU A 128 -6.74 -17.82 21.78
C GLU A 128 -5.77 -16.89 21.05
N ARG A 129 -5.25 -17.32 19.90
CA ARG A 129 -4.37 -16.49 19.05
C ARG A 129 -5.10 -15.24 18.56
N TYR A 130 -6.36 -15.40 18.15
CA TYR A 130 -7.17 -14.27 17.70
C TYR A 130 -7.40 -13.28 18.83
N ASN A 131 -7.75 -13.74 20.03
CA ASN A 131 -7.92 -12.86 21.19
C ASN A 131 -6.61 -12.14 21.56
N SER A 132 -5.49 -12.87 21.53
CA SER A 132 -4.16 -12.31 21.77
C SER A 132 -3.82 -11.22 20.74
N TYR A 133 -4.12 -11.49 19.47
CA TYR A 133 -3.92 -10.53 18.38
C TYR A 133 -4.76 -9.26 18.61
N LEU A 134 -6.05 -9.41 18.90
CA LEU A 134 -6.95 -8.27 19.17
C LEU A 134 -6.44 -7.42 20.34
N ASN A 135 -5.97 -8.05 21.40
CA ASN A 135 -5.38 -7.36 22.56
C ASN A 135 -4.10 -6.61 22.17
N THR A 136 -3.26 -7.21 21.32
CA THR A 136 -2.00 -6.61 20.85
C THR A 136 -2.24 -5.35 20.01
N ILE A 137 -3.25 -5.40 19.13
CA ILE A 137 -3.60 -4.26 18.27
C ILE A 137 -4.55 -3.26 18.96
N GLN A 138 -5.06 -3.62 20.15
CA GLN A 138 -5.96 -2.77 20.97
C GLN A 138 -7.26 -2.42 20.23
N ILE A 139 -7.87 -3.43 19.60
CA ILE A 139 -9.11 -3.28 18.81
C ILE A 139 -10.08 -4.37 19.25
N ASP A 140 -11.36 -4.03 19.41
CA ASP A 140 -12.38 -5.01 19.75
C ASP A 140 -12.74 -5.89 18.55
N GLU A 141 -13.30 -7.06 18.82
CA GLU A 141 -13.66 -8.05 17.80
C GLU A 141 -14.62 -7.47 16.76
N LYS A 142 -15.60 -6.70 17.18
CA LYS A 142 -16.63 -6.13 16.29
C LYS A 142 -15.97 -5.20 15.25
N THR A 143 -15.10 -4.31 15.71
CA THR A 143 -14.33 -3.38 14.85
C THR A 143 -13.43 -4.16 13.90
N HIS A 144 -12.69 -5.15 14.40
CA HIS A 144 -11.80 -5.96 13.56
C HIS A 144 -12.60 -6.70 12.48
N ARG A 145 -13.72 -7.33 12.83
CA ARG A 145 -14.59 -8.03 11.88
C ARG A 145 -15.16 -7.08 10.80
N HIS A 146 -15.47 -5.84 11.18
CA HIS A 146 -15.90 -4.81 10.21
C HIS A 146 -14.78 -4.50 9.21
N ILE A 147 -13.54 -4.36 9.69
CA ILE A 147 -12.36 -4.09 8.84
C ILE A 147 -12.08 -5.30 7.91
N VAL A 148 -12.15 -6.53 8.46
CA VAL A 148 -12.01 -7.77 7.67
C VAL A 148 -13.09 -7.83 6.58
N ARG A 149 -14.34 -7.51 6.92
CA ARG A 149 -15.43 -7.44 5.95
C ARG A 149 -15.12 -6.47 4.81
N SER A 150 -14.66 -5.26 5.16
CA SER A 150 -14.29 -4.23 4.16
C SER A 150 -13.15 -4.72 3.26
N THR A 151 -12.19 -5.38 3.83
CA THR A 151 -11.07 -6.00 3.10
C THR A 151 -11.53 -7.08 2.11
N UNK A 152 -12.35 -7.94 2.53
CA UNK A 152 -12.76 -8.85 1.82
C UNK A 152 -13.57 -8.45 0.75
N LEU A 153 -14.48 -7.47 1.03
CA LEU A 153 -15.37 -6.86 0.03
C LEU A 153 -14.57 -6.15 -1.06
N ARG A 154 -13.60 -5.36 -0.67
CA ARG A 154 -12.69 -4.70 -1.62
C ARG A 154 -11.98 -5.72 -2.52
N GLN A 155 -11.54 -6.85 -1.99
CA GLN A 155 -10.88 -7.89 -2.77
C GLN A 155 -11.85 -8.50 -3.80
N LYS A 156 -13.06 -8.87 -3.40
CA LYS A 156 -14.09 -9.39 -4.33
C LYS A 156 -14.43 -8.37 -5.41
N PHE A 157 -14.55 -7.10 -5.01
CA PHE A 157 -14.85 -6.01 -5.93
C PHE A 157 -13.69 -5.83 -6.93
N ARG A 158 -12.46 -5.92 -6.43
CA ARG A 158 -11.24 -5.85 -7.25
C ARG A 158 -11.19 -7.00 -8.27
N GLU A 159 -11.57 -8.20 -7.86
CA GLU A 159 -11.67 -9.37 -8.76
C GLU A 159 -12.71 -9.12 -9.85
N TYR A 160 -13.89 -8.60 -9.47
CA TYR A 160 -14.94 -8.23 -10.41
C TYR A 160 -14.46 -7.20 -11.45
N ILE A 161 -13.78 -6.15 -11.00
CA ILE A 161 -13.16 -5.14 -11.89
C ILE A 161 -12.07 -5.80 -12.76
N GLY A 162 -11.29 -6.72 -12.19
CA GLY A 162 -10.24 -7.46 -12.87
C GLY A 162 -10.73 -8.25 -14.09
N ASP A 163 -12.00 -8.67 -14.08
CA ASP A 163 -12.62 -9.35 -15.25
C ASP A 163 -12.67 -8.43 -16.47
N SER A 164 -12.64 -7.11 -16.29
CA SER A 164 -12.62 -6.14 -17.39
C SER A 164 -11.19 -5.89 -17.93
N VAL A 165 -10.16 -6.33 -17.21
CA VAL A 165 -8.75 -6.12 -17.61
C VAL A 165 -8.38 -7.20 -18.64
N PRO A 166 -7.86 -6.82 -19.81
CA PRO A 166 -7.53 -7.81 -20.85
C PRO A 166 -6.39 -8.74 -20.41
N PHE A 167 -6.37 -9.94 -21.00
CA PHE A 167 -5.25 -10.89 -20.82
C PHE A 167 -4.10 -10.62 -21.80
N VAL A 168 -4.39 -9.87 -22.86
CA VAL A 168 -3.47 -9.58 -23.95
C VAL A 168 -3.51 -8.08 -24.23
N ALA A 169 -2.34 -7.45 -24.39
CA ALA A 169 -2.24 -6.01 -24.68
C ALA A 169 -1.02 -5.73 -25.56
N GLU A 170 -1.00 -4.53 -26.12
CA GLU A 170 0.21 -4.00 -26.77
C GLU A 170 1.30 -3.81 -25.71
N GLN A 171 2.50 -4.32 -25.98
CA GLN A 171 3.65 -4.23 -25.08
C GLN A 171 4.91 -3.87 -25.84
N VAL A 172 5.82 -3.19 -25.15
CA VAL A 172 7.17 -2.92 -25.64
C VAL A 172 8.18 -3.58 -24.71
N HIS A 173 9.28 -4.09 -25.27
CA HIS A 173 10.39 -4.62 -24.50
C HIS A 173 11.36 -3.46 -24.22
N LEU A 174 11.31 -2.96 -23.00
CA LEU A 174 11.88 -1.67 -22.57
C LEU A 174 13.26 -1.86 -21.93
N PHE A 175 14.17 -0.96 -22.27
CA PHE A 175 15.52 -0.83 -21.70
C PHE A 175 15.74 0.61 -21.24
N ARG A 176 16.67 0.79 -20.29
CA ARG A 176 17.00 2.10 -19.72
C ARG A 176 18.51 2.26 -19.58
N ILE A 177 18.99 3.46 -19.75
CA ILE A 177 20.37 3.85 -19.43
C ILE A 177 20.38 5.11 -18.57
N UNK A 178 21.07 5.37 -17.61
CA UNK A 178 21.18 6.39 -16.85
C UNK A 178 22.44 6.89 -16.97
N ILE A 179 22.73 7.96 -17.15
CA ILE A 179 24.07 8.61 -17.25
C ILE A 179 24.14 9.91 -16.41
N PRO A 180 25.35 10.35 -16.01
CA PRO A 180 25.50 11.64 -15.30
C PRO A 180 25.17 12.80 -16.21
N VAL A 181 24.59 13.84 -15.70
CA VAL A 181 24.30 15.06 -16.47
C VAL A 181 25.56 15.60 -17.16
N UNK A 182 26.46 15.36 -16.66
CA UNK A 182 27.62 15.76 -17.15
C UNK A 182 28.34 14.82 -17.88
N GLY A 183 27.81 14.01 -18.28
CA GLY A 183 28.39 12.83 -18.90
C GLY A 183 28.67 12.98 -20.39
N GLU A 184 29.18 11.93 -20.94
CA GLU A 184 29.59 11.88 -22.35
C GLU A 184 28.39 11.57 -23.26
N ILE A 185 27.30 12.34 -23.13
CA ILE A 185 26.03 12.13 -23.85
C ILE A 185 26.25 12.07 -25.37
N ASP A 186 27.01 13.03 -25.92
CA ASP A 186 27.26 13.08 -27.37
C ASP A 186 28.03 11.86 -27.85
N ILE A 187 29.04 11.43 -27.07
CA ILE A 187 29.86 10.25 -27.42
C ILE A 187 28.99 8.98 -27.35
N MET A 188 28.20 8.85 -26.28
CA MET A 188 27.25 7.76 -26.09
C MET A 188 26.26 7.69 -27.26
N ASN A 189 25.67 8.84 -27.63
CA ASN A 189 24.71 8.90 -28.76
C ASN A 189 25.34 8.47 -30.07
N ILE A 190 26.56 8.94 -30.37
CA ILE A 190 27.29 8.55 -31.61
C ILE A 190 27.52 7.04 -31.61
N LYS A 191 28.05 6.48 -30.50
CA LYS A 191 28.30 5.04 -30.38
C LYS A 191 27.01 4.23 -30.50
N TYR A 192 25.94 4.71 -29.86
CA TYR A 192 24.62 4.07 -29.90
C TYR A 192 24.12 3.99 -31.37
N GLN A 193 24.13 5.14 -32.06
CA GLN A 193 23.68 5.21 -33.47
C GLN A 193 24.49 4.28 -34.37
N ASP A 194 25.80 4.21 -34.15
CA ASP A 194 26.67 3.27 -34.91
C ASP A 194 26.34 1.80 -34.56
N ALA A 195 26.09 1.50 -33.28
CA ALA A 195 25.80 0.16 -32.80
C ALA A 195 24.47 -0.39 -33.34
N VAL A 196 23.43 0.46 -33.49
CA VAL A 196 22.09 0.00 -33.94
C VAL A 196 21.83 0.18 -35.44
N ARG A 197 22.70 0.87 -36.15
CA ARG A 197 22.51 1.34 -37.54
C ARG A 197 21.93 0.31 -38.50
N ASP A 198 22.42 -0.92 -38.48
CA ASP A 198 22.05 -1.98 -39.44
C ASP A 198 21.33 -3.16 -38.78
N ILE A 199 20.83 -2.97 -37.58
CA ILE A 199 20.20 -4.05 -36.80
C ILE A 199 18.65 -3.95 -36.91
N UNK A 200 18.20 -4.85 -37.12
CA UNK A 200 16.88 -4.84 -37.34
C UNK A 200 16.15 -5.83 -36.55
N ASP A 201 16.81 -6.78 -35.94
CA ASP A 201 16.19 -7.85 -35.15
C ASP A 201 16.28 -7.55 -33.65
N PRO A 202 15.27 -8.04 -32.85
CA PRO A 202 15.22 -7.71 -31.41
C PRO A 202 16.46 -8.16 -30.62
N ILE A 203 17.03 -9.31 -30.94
CA ILE A 203 18.21 -9.83 -30.24
C ILE A 203 19.41 -8.92 -30.50
N GLY A 204 19.63 -8.55 -31.74
CA GLY A 204 20.67 -7.59 -32.12
C GLY A 204 20.53 -6.26 -31.39
N UNK A 205 19.37 -5.64 -31.27
CA UNK A 205 19.13 -4.53 -30.65
C UNK A 205 19.42 -4.61 -29.30
N GLN A 206 19.08 -5.76 -28.52
CA GLN A 206 19.42 -6.00 -27.13
C GLN A 206 20.93 -6.12 -26.88
N MET A 207 21.63 -6.79 -27.76
CA MET A 207 23.10 -6.90 -27.68
C MET A 207 23.78 -5.53 -27.80
N ALA A 208 23.32 -4.68 -28.68
CA ALA A 208 23.84 -3.31 -28.83
C ALA A 208 23.56 -2.51 -27.53
N TYR A 209 22.41 -2.65 -26.97
CA TYR A 209 22.06 -2.01 -25.68
C TYR A 209 22.96 -2.47 -24.52
N UNK A 210 23.20 -3.53 -24.55
CA UNK A 210 23.98 -4.04 -23.63
C UNK A 210 25.31 -3.56 -23.62
N GLU A 211 25.91 -3.39 -24.72
CA GLU A 211 27.26 -2.80 -24.86
C GLU A 211 27.27 -1.33 -24.38
N ILE A 212 26.34 -0.53 -24.85
CA ILE A 212 26.23 0.90 -24.50
C ILE A 212 25.96 1.07 -23.00
N VAL A 213 25.04 0.29 -22.43
CA VAL A 213 24.72 0.33 -20.99
C VAL A 213 25.93 -0.02 -20.13
N ARG A 214 26.70 -1.05 -20.52
CA ARG A 214 27.90 -1.46 -19.77
C ARG A 214 29.02 -0.41 -19.82
N GLU A 215 29.11 0.32 -20.91
CA GLU A 215 30.15 1.35 -21.08
C GLU A 215 29.81 2.67 -20.39
N PHE A 216 28.54 3.11 -20.45
CA PHE A 216 28.15 4.47 -20.09
C PHE A 216 27.23 4.57 -18.87
N SER A 217 26.52 3.48 -18.50
CA SER A 217 25.48 3.59 -17.48
C SER A 217 26.03 3.64 -16.06
N ILE A 218 25.41 4.50 -15.24
CA ILE A 218 25.64 4.58 -13.79
C ILE A 218 24.44 4.02 -13.01
N ASP A 219 23.57 3.28 -13.66
CA ASP A 219 22.41 2.63 -13.02
C ASP A 219 22.88 1.58 -11.99
N LEU A 220 21.94 0.96 -11.30
CA LEU A 220 22.24 -0.11 -10.34
C LEU A 220 23.04 -1.23 -11.02
N PRO A 221 24.04 -1.83 -10.34
CA PRO A 221 24.87 -2.90 -10.92
C PRO A 221 24.06 -4.04 -11.53
N GLU A 222 22.91 -4.38 -10.95
CA GLU A 222 22.02 -5.41 -11.48
C GLU A 222 21.44 -5.02 -12.83
N THR A 223 20.96 -3.78 -12.97
CA THR A 223 20.42 -3.22 -14.22
C THR A 223 21.51 -3.22 -15.31
N ILE A 224 22.72 -2.77 -14.96
CA ILE A 224 23.87 -2.76 -15.88
C ILE A 224 24.19 -4.19 -16.34
N ARG A 225 24.19 -5.16 -15.42
CA ARG A 225 24.49 -6.58 -15.70
C ARG A 225 23.49 -7.16 -16.71
N HIS A 226 22.23 -6.74 -16.65
CA HIS A 226 21.17 -7.16 -17.58
C HIS A 226 21.01 -6.22 -18.79
N GLY A 227 22.03 -5.40 -19.08
CA GLY A 227 22.04 -4.55 -20.28
C GLY A 227 21.00 -3.44 -20.28
N GLY A 228 20.58 -3.00 -19.08
CA GLY A 228 19.58 -1.95 -18.93
C GLY A 228 18.13 -2.45 -19.01
N GLU A 229 17.92 -3.76 -19.11
CA GLU A 229 16.60 -4.36 -19.29
C GLU A 229 15.66 -4.01 -18.13
N ILE A 230 14.52 -3.41 -18.47
CA ILE A 230 13.38 -3.17 -17.57
C ILE A 230 12.37 -4.33 -17.72
N GLY A 231 12.23 -4.84 -18.95
CA GLY A 231 11.34 -5.94 -19.29
C GLY A 231 10.16 -5.49 -20.16
N TRP A 232 9.18 -6.34 -20.28
CA TRP A 232 7.98 -6.05 -21.08
C TRP A 232 7.03 -5.13 -20.30
N ILE A 233 6.67 -4.02 -20.91
CA ILE A 233 5.75 -3.02 -20.35
C ILE A 233 4.53 -2.91 -21.27
N ALA A 234 3.35 -3.10 -20.70
CA ALA A 234 2.10 -2.95 -21.42
C ALA A 234 1.62 -1.49 -21.37
N ARG A 235 0.81 -1.11 -22.33
CA ARG A 235 0.14 0.18 -22.34
C ARG A 235 -0.68 0.33 -21.04
N ASP A 236 -0.73 1.54 -20.51
CA ASP A 236 -1.47 1.93 -19.31
C ASP A 236 -0.91 1.39 -17.97
N VAL A 237 0.19 0.63 -17.98
CA VAL A 237 0.83 0.14 -16.74
C VAL A 237 1.55 1.28 -16.00
N ILE A 238 2.25 2.15 -16.74
CA ILE A 238 2.94 3.34 -16.19
C ILE A 238 2.59 4.59 -17.01
N PRO A 239 1.31 5.02 -16.98
CA PRO A 239 0.79 6.04 -17.90
C PRO A 239 1.54 7.38 -17.85
N ASP A 240 2.10 7.75 -16.69
CA ASP A 240 2.80 9.03 -16.52
C ASP A 240 4.11 9.10 -17.33
N TYR A 241 4.66 7.95 -17.73
CA TYR A 241 5.94 7.86 -18.43
C TYR A 241 5.84 7.26 -19.82
N GLU A 242 4.73 6.59 -20.18
CA GLU A 242 4.65 5.80 -21.43
C GLU A 242 4.82 6.66 -22.70
N TYR A 243 4.45 7.94 -22.66
CA TYR A 243 4.66 8.86 -23.78
C TYR A 243 6.14 9.02 -24.14
N MET A 244 7.06 8.68 -23.23
CA MET A 244 8.51 8.81 -23.42
C MET A 244 9.11 7.64 -24.19
N PHE A 245 8.42 6.48 -24.22
CA PHE A 245 8.98 5.29 -24.85
C PHE A 245 7.98 4.50 -25.70
N PHE A 246 6.67 4.64 -25.47
CA PHE A 246 5.70 3.77 -26.16
C PHE A 246 5.62 4.04 -27.65
N ASP A 247 6.00 5.24 -28.11
CA ASP A 247 5.96 5.58 -29.55
C ASP A 247 7.33 5.43 -30.24
N LEU A 248 8.37 5.00 -29.50
CA LEU A 248 9.69 4.72 -30.09
C LEU A 248 9.61 3.53 -31.05
N GLU A 249 10.41 3.57 -32.12
CA GLU A 249 10.63 2.41 -32.96
C GLU A 249 11.77 1.55 -32.37
N PRO A 250 11.77 0.23 -32.62
CA PRO A 250 12.90 -0.60 -32.19
C PRO A 250 14.24 -0.05 -32.69
N GLY A 251 15.20 0.11 -31.78
CA GLY A 251 16.50 0.72 -32.06
C GLY A 251 16.53 2.23 -31.90
N GLU A 252 15.39 2.87 -31.64
CA GLU A 252 15.31 4.31 -31.34
C GLU A 252 15.55 4.56 -29.86
N MET A 253 16.23 5.67 -29.54
CA MET A 253 16.46 6.14 -28.17
C MET A 253 15.58 7.37 -27.91
N SER A 254 15.00 7.44 -26.74
CA SER A 254 14.16 8.59 -26.32
C SER A 254 14.97 9.88 -26.22
N ASP A 255 14.27 11.00 -26.13
CA ASP A 255 14.86 12.26 -25.65
C ASP A 255 15.38 12.08 -24.22
N PRO A 256 16.36 12.89 -23.78
CA PRO A 256 16.88 12.84 -22.41
C PRO A 256 15.81 13.22 -21.38
N ILE A 257 15.70 12.46 -20.32
CA ILE A 257 14.67 12.59 -19.30
C ILE A 257 15.34 12.85 -17.94
N ASN A 258 14.96 13.94 -17.26
CA ASN A 258 15.42 14.25 -15.89
C ASN A 258 14.42 13.67 -14.88
N UNK A 259 14.93 12.84 -14.20
CA UNK A 259 14.11 12.17 -13.30
C UNK A 259 13.69 13.05 -12.15
N UNK A 260 14.37 13.92 -11.67
CA UNK A 260 14.18 14.86 -10.64
C UNK A 260 15.10 15.98 -10.83
N GLU A 261 14.70 17.18 -10.27
CA GLU A 261 15.54 18.38 -10.38
C GLU A 261 16.87 18.29 -9.60
N ASP A 262 16.92 17.45 -8.59
CA ASP A 262 18.07 17.28 -7.68
C ASP A 262 18.97 16.08 -8.01
N THR A 263 18.64 15.26 -9.04
CA THR A 263 19.51 14.15 -9.44
C THR A 263 20.33 14.51 -10.68
N UNK A 264 21.38 14.38 -10.77
CA UNK A 264 22.19 14.65 -11.73
C UNK A 264 22.29 13.64 -12.69
N GLN A 265 21.28 13.02 -12.75
CA GLN A 265 21.20 11.87 -13.65
C GLN A 265 20.19 12.13 -14.75
N ILE A 266 20.49 11.65 -15.93
CA ILE A 266 19.62 11.70 -17.09
C ILE A 266 19.33 10.24 -17.49
N PHE A 267 18.06 9.97 -17.79
CA PHE A 267 17.64 8.67 -18.30
C PHE A 267 17.37 8.76 -19.80
N PHE A 268 17.63 7.68 -20.50
CA PHE A 268 17.14 7.45 -21.85
C PHE A 268 16.46 6.08 -21.85
N PHE A 269 15.38 5.99 -22.60
CA PHE A 269 14.70 4.73 -22.87
C PHE A 269 14.99 4.25 -24.30
N MET A 270 15.00 2.95 -24.47
CA MET A 270 15.17 2.26 -25.73
C MET A 270 14.24 1.07 -25.77
N ILE A 271 13.72 0.70 -26.93
CA ILE A 271 12.95 -0.53 -27.06
C ILE A 271 13.61 -1.47 -28.08
N SER A 272 13.59 -2.78 -27.80
CA SER A 272 14.12 -3.77 -28.75
C SER A 272 13.04 -4.30 -29.68
N GLU A 273 11.77 -4.31 -29.22
CA GLU A 273 10.63 -4.80 -30.03
C GLU A 273 9.31 -4.35 -29.41
N ARG A 274 8.30 -4.50 -30.24
CA ARG A 274 6.91 -4.16 -29.89
C ARG A 274 5.96 -5.31 -30.30
N UNK A 275 5.15 -5.76 -29.42
CA UNK A 275 4.27 -6.65 -29.65
C UNK A 275 2.98 -6.06 -29.61
N LYS A 276 2.14 -6.09 -30.57
CA LYS A 276 0.79 -5.52 -30.58
C LYS A 276 -0.20 -6.32 -29.73
N ALA A 277 0.03 -7.62 -29.57
CA ALA A 277 -0.82 -8.53 -28.81
C ALA A 277 0.04 -9.57 -28.13
N ARG A 278 0.46 -9.26 -26.90
CA ARG A 278 1.29 -10.14 -26.08
C ARG A 278 0.56 -10.40 -24.75
N GLU A 279 0.60 -11.65 -24.28
CA GLU A 279 0.00 -12.04 -23.00
C GLU A 279 0.61 -11.20 -21.87
N LEU A 280 -0.25 -10.64 -21.02
CA LEU A 280 0.17 -9.84 -19.86
C LEU A 280 0.71 -10.73 -18.76
N SER A 281 1.86 -10.35 -18.22
CA SER A 281 2.39 -11.02 -17.01
C SER A 281 1.47 -10.74 -15.81
N PRO A 282 1.46 -11.65 -14.86
CA PRO A 282 0.72 -11.40 -13.61
C PRO A 282 0.92 -10.03 -12.98
N UNK A 283 2.00 -9.51 -13.04
CA UNK A 283 2.37 -8.29 -12.54
C UNK A 283 1.80 -7.15 -13.25
N UNK A 284 1.93 -7.22 -14.49
CA UNK A 284 1.42 -6.26 -15.25
C UNK A 284 0.02 -6.21 -15.10
N ARG A 285 -0.64 -7.45 -15.03
CA ARG A 285 -2.10 -7.51 -14.90
C ARG A 285 -2.60 -6.93 -13.57
N GLU A 286 -1.86 -7.15 -12.55
CA GLU A 286 -2.09 -6.56 -11.22
C GLU A 286 -2.05 -4.99 -11.24
N UNK A 287 -1.27 -4.50 -12.02
CA UNK A 287 -1.17 -3.13 -12.20
C UNK A 287 -2.40 -2.59 -12.74
N LEU A 288 -2.70 -3.20 -13.79
CA LEU A 288 -3.92 -2.75 -14.48
C LEU A 288 -5.22 -2.98 -13.66
N UNK A 289 -5.18 -3.82 -12.87
CA UNK A 289 -6.21 -3.97 -12.07
C UNK A 289 -6.37 -2.94 -11.10
N THR A 290 -5.31 -2.58 -10.46
CA THR A 290 -5.27 -1.47 -9.48
C THR A 290 -5.73 -0.15 -10.13
N LYS A 291 -5.22 0.13 -11.30
CA LYS A 291 -5.63 1.32 -12.08
C LYS A 291 -7.13 1.31 -12.37
N ALA A 292 -7.65 0.19 -12.86
CA ALA A 292 -9.08 0.08 -13.20
C ALA A 292 -9.97 0.30 -11.95
N LEU A 293 -9.57 -0.25 -10.81
CA LEU A 293 -10.28 -0.02 -9.53
C LEU A 293 -10.22 1.46 -9.14
N GLN A 294 -9.04 2.08 -9.23
CA GLN A 294 -8.87 3.49 -8.88
C GLN A 294 -9.72 4.39 -9.80
N GLU A 295 -9.75 4.12 -11.09
CA GLU A 295 -10.57 4.87 -12.06
C GLU A 295 -12.05 4.71 -11.74
N TRP A 296 -12.48 3.49 -11.42
CA TRP A 296 -13.86 3.22 -11.01
C TRP A 296 -14.22 4.01 -9.75
N VAL A 297 -13.38 3.95 -8.72
CA VAL A 297 -13.61 4.69 -7.46
C VAL A 297 -13.69 6.20 -7.72
N ASN A 298 -12.77 6.74 -8.52
CA ASN A 298 -12.73 8.18 -8.85
C ASN A 298 -14.00 8.62 -9.60
N LYS A 299 -14.49 7.78 -10.48
CA LYS A 299 -15.75 8.03 -11.20
C LYS A 299 -16.95 7.96 -10.24
N GLU A 300 -17.05 6.88 -9.47
CA GLU A 300 -18.16 6.63 -8.53
C GLU A 300 -18.23 7.69 -7.43
N ARG A 301 -17.09 8.15 -6.93
CA ARG A 301 -16.96 9.21 -5.91
C ARG A 301 -17.78 10.47 -6.27
N LYS A 302 -17.90 10.78 -7.56
CA LYS A 302 -18.65 11.95 -8.04
C LYS A 302 -20.16 11.84 -7.79
N SER A 303 -20.66 10.62 -7.52
CA SER A 303 -22.07 10.33 -7.24
C SER A 303 -22.38 10.30 -5.73
N HIS A 304 -21.38 10.53 -4.88
CA HIS A 304 -21.51 10.49 -3.42
C HIS A 304 -21.16 11.85 -2.79
N ASP A 305 -21.77 12.15 -1.64
CA ASP A 305 -21.38 13.30 -0.81
C ASP A 305 -20.18 12.87 0.04
N VAL A 306 -18.97 13.20 -0.43
CA VAL A 306 -17.72 12.81 0.22
C VAL A 306 -17.08 14.02 0.92
N TYR A 307 -16.90 13.91 2.22
CA TYR A 307 -16.12 14.82 3.04
C TYR A 307 -14.93 14.03 3.60
N ALA A 308 -13.73 14.50 3.35
CA ALA A 308 -12.51 13.91 3.89
C ALA A 308 -11.53 15.02 4.21
N VAL A 309 -11.02 15.05 5.44
CA VAL A 309 -10.10 16.08 5.91
C VAL A 309 -8.80 15.44 6.34
N PHE A 310 -7.70 15.96 5.79
CA PHE A 310 -6.36 15.61 6.22
C PHE A 310 -5.57 16.90 6.40
N ASN A 311 -5.10 17.12 7.61
CA ASN A 311 -4.32 18.31 7.96
C ASN A 311 -3.29 17.96 9.05
N SER A 312 -2.42 18.90 9.39
CA SER A 312 -1.35 18.70 10.36
C SER A 312 -1.86 18.34 11.77
N ASP A 313 -3.05 18.82 12.15
CA ASP A 313 -3.66 18.53 13.45
C ASP A 313 -4.09 17.04 13.51
N ILE A 314 -4.78 16.55 12.48
CA ILE A 314 -5.19 15.14 12.37
C ILE A 314 -3.95 14.24 12.31
N TYR A 315 -2.99 14.57 11.43
CA TYR A 315 -1.75 13.80 11.27
C TYR A 315 -1.01 13.71 12.61
N GLY A 316 -0.77 14.85 13.25
CA GLY A 316 -0.04 14.91 14.52
C GLY A 316 -0.72 14.13 15.63
N TRP A 317 -2.04 14.22 15.72
CA TRP A 317 -2.81 13.48 16.73
C TRP A 317 -2.73 11.96 16.48
N VAL A 318 -2.92 11.50 15.23
CA VAL A 318 -2.84 10.07 14.87
C VAL A 318 -1.42 9.54 15.17
N PHE A 319 -0.40 10.28 14.75
CA PHE A 319 1.02 9.92 14.98
C PHE A 319 1.30 9.74 16.46
N GLU A 320 0.81 10.64 17.31
CA GLU A 320 0.98 10.56 18.77
C GLU A 320 0.28 9.31 19.35
N GLN A 321 -0.93 8.99 18.88
CA GLN A 321 -1.63 7.78 19.33
C GLN A 321 -0.87 6.50 18.95
N LEU A 322 -0.28 6.46 17.76
CA LEU A 322 0.55 5.32 17.32
C LEU A 322 1.81 5.19 18.19
N ARG A 323 2.45 6.31 18.51
CA ARG A 323 3.65 6.35 19.38
C ARG A 323 3.31 5.85 20.79
N LEU A 324 2.21 6.30 21.37
CA LEU A 324 1.77 5.89 22.71
C LEU A 324 1.46 4.39 22.76
N SER A 325 0.84 3.85 21.72
CA SER A 325 0.51 2.41 21.66
C SER A 325 1.74 1.53 21.44
N SER A 326 2.80 2.05 20.79
CA SER A 326 4.05 1.30 20.60
C SER A 326 4.88 1.20 21.89
N VAL A 327 4.77 2.19 22.78
CA VAL A 327 5.49 2.22 24.06
C VAL A 327 4.84 1.27 25.09
N ALA A 328 3.52 1.03 24.97
CA ALA A 328 2.77 0.20 25.92
C ALA A 328 3.07 -1.31 25.80
N ALA A 329 3.72 -1.73 24.72
CA ALA A 329 4.09 -3.14 24.50
C ALA A 329 5.48 -3.44 25.09
N THR A 330 5.64 -3.34 26.42
CA THR A 330 6.79 -3.97 27.10
C THR A 330 6.56 -5.48 26.96
N PRO A 331 7.43 -6.23 26.28
CA PRO A 331 7.24 -7.67 26.20
C PRO A 331 7.24 -8.24 27.62
N THR A 332 6.20 -8.93 27.98
CA THR A 332 6.18 -9.74 29.21
C THR A 332 7.38 -10.67 29.10
N PRO A 333 8.31 -10.67 30.04
CA PRO A 333 9.45 -11.58 29.96
C PRO A 333 8.92 -13.01 29.88
N ASP A 334 9.39 -13.75 28.88
CA ASP A 334 9.05 -15.15 28.73
C ASP A 334 9.47 -15.85 30.04
N PRO A 335 8.52 -16.42 30.81
CA PRO A 335 8.85 -17.07 32.09
C PRO A 335 9.78 -18.27 31.92
N PHE A 336 9.96 -18.76 30.69
CA PHE A 336 10.82 -19.91 30.38
C PHE A 336 12.24 -19.50 29.91
N GLN A 337 12.47 -18.22 29.65
CA GLN A 337 13.78 -17.74 29.18
C GLN A 337 14.91 -17.96 30.21
N GLY A 338 14.57 -17.94 31.51
CA GLY A 338 15.52 -18.20 32.61
C GLY A 338 15.88 -19.70 32.75
N ILE A 339 15.04 -20.61 32.26
CA ILE A 339 15.25 -22.05 32.35
C ILE A 339 16.16 -22.56 31.23
N LEU A 340 16.04 -22.00 30.08
CA LEU A 340 16.86 -22.35 28.88
C LEU A 340 18.31 -21.82 28.93
N UNK A 341 18.35 -21.00 29.60
CA UNK A 341 19.55 -20.40 29.72
C UNK A 341 20.40 -21.00 30.72
N GLY A 342 20.03 -21.89 31.54
CA GLY A 342 20.72 -22.57 32.62
C GLY A 342 21.13 -24.04 32.33
N MET A 343 21.02 -24.52 31.10
CA MET A 343 21.43 -25.88 30.71
C MET A 343 22.64 -25.89 29.78
#